data_493af7b4b136f13684cf9befdb6ccd58
#
_entry.id   493af7b4b136f13684cf9befdb6ccd58
#
_cell.length_a   1.000
_cell.length_b   1.000
_cell.length_c   1.000
_cell.angle_alpha   90.00
_cell.angle_beta   90.00
_cell.angle_gamma   90.00
#
_symmetry.space_group_name_H-M   'P 1'
#
loop_
_entity.id
_entity.type
_entity.pdbx_description
1 polymer ?
#
loop_
_entity_poly.entity_id
_entity_poly.type
_entity_poly.pdbx_seq_one_letter_code
_entity_poly.pdbx_strand_id
1 'polypeptide(L)'
;AVERVAGSGVDLRAFPVQPLPEGPIRFTLIARLLRDKGIGEYVAAARLVRAHWPQAEFHLVGGTDPNPAAIPESEAAAWHASGAIIWHGHLADVRPVLAATHVYVLPSYREGTPRTVLEAMATGRAIITTDAPGCRQTVVAEENGFLVPVGDEQALAQAMLRFLQEPALIAAMGEASRRLAEARFDVNHVNAHMLHAMGLD
;
A
#
# COMPACT_ATOMS: atom_id res chain seq x y z
N ALA A 1 -1.50 -32.74 -0.23
CA ALA A 1 -1.20 -31.50 -0.96
C ALA A 1 -1.10 -30.39 0.07
N VAL A 2 -0.09 -29.50 -0.03
CA VAL A 2 -0.01 -28.34 0.86
C VAL A 2 -0.98 -27.30 0.29
N GLU A 3 -2.04 -27.03 1.02
CA GLU A 3 -3.04 -26.04 0.65
C GLU A 3 -2.56 -24.65 1.08
N ARG A 4 -2.63 -23.67 0.18
CA ARG A 4 -2.14 -22.32 0.43
C ARG A 4 -3.30 -21.44 0.89
N VAL A 5 -3.19 -20.89 2.09
CA VAL A 5 -4.16 -19.92 2.62
C VAL A 5 -3.68 -18.49 2.28
N ALA A 6 -4.61 -17.60 1.94
CA ALA A 6 -4.35 -16.21 1.51
C ALA A 6 -4.04 -15.26 2.70
N GLY A 7 -3.15 -15.66 3.59
CA GLY A 7 -2.79 -14.86 4.78
C GLY A 7 -3.93 -14.77 5.80
N SER A 8 -4.01 -13.66 6.54
CA SER A 8 -5.04 -13.45 7.60
C SER A 8 -6.33 -12.81 7.10
N GLY A 9 -6.39 -12.40 5.84
CA GLY A 9 -7.54 -11.68 5.29
C GLY A 9 -7.70 -10.24 5.82
N VAL A 10 -8.78 -9.59 5.41
CA VAL A 10 -9.19 -8.24 5.85
C VAL A 10 -10.67 -8.23 6.23
N ASP A 11 -11.03 -7.51 7.29
CA ASP A 11 -12.42 -7.27 7.66
C ASP A 11 -13.02 -6.17 6.77
N LEU A 12 -13.83 -6.58 5.79
CA LEU A 12 -14.46 -5.69 4.83
C LEU A 12 -15.50 -4.73 5.46
N ARG A 13 -15.98 -5.03 6.67
CA ARG A 13 -16.89 -4.16 7.42
C ARG A 13 -16.13 -3.06 8.16
N ALA A 14 -14.94 -3.41 8.67
CA ALA A 14 -14.05 -2.44 9.32
C ALA A 14 -13.42 -1.47 8.30
N PHE A 15 -13.25 -1.91 7.03
CA PHE A 15 -12.71 -1.14 5.91
C PHE A 15 -13.74 -1.09 4.76
N PRO A 16 -14.84 -0.31 4.90
CA PRO A 16 -15.81 -0.13 3.83
C PRO A 16 -15.22 0.71 2.71
N VAL A 17 -15.75 0.53 1.50
CA VAL A 17 -15.42 1.40 0.37
C VAL A 17 -15.64 2.86 0.72
N GLN A 18 -14.66 3.69 0.42
CA GLN A 18 -14.72 5.13 0.59
C GLN A 18 -14.63 5.84 -0.78
N PRO A 19 -15.36 6.93 -1.00
CA PRO A 19 -15.20 7.72 -2.21
C PRO A 19 -13.74 8.18 -2.34
N LEU A 20 -13.31 8.45 -3.57
CA LEU A 20 -12.01 9.09 -3.77
C LEU A 20 -12.05 10.51 -3.21
N PRO A 21 -11.01 10.95 -2.51
CA PRO A 21 -10.95 12.29 -1.98
C PRO A 21 -10.80 13.32 -3.12
N GLU A 22 -11.25 14.54 -2.87
CA GLU A 22 -10.99 15.67 -3.76
C GLU A 22 -9.58 16.24 -3.54
N GLY A 23 -9.10 17.03 -4.51
CA GLY A 23 -7.82 17.73 -4.43
C GLY A 23 -6.66 17.00 -5.11
N PRO A 24 -5.42 17.27 -4.69
CA PRO A 24 -4.23 16.69 -5.30
C PRO A 24 -4.18 15.18 -5.12
N ILE A 25 -3.59 14.49 -6.09
CA ILE A 25 -3.41 13.04 -5.99
C ILE A 25 -2.45 12.72 -4.86
N ARG A 26 -2.91 11.86 -3.93
CA ARG A 26 -2.19 11.43 -2.72
C ARG A 26 -1.76 9.99 -2.85
N PHE A 27 -0.44 9.81 -2.79
CA PHE A 27 0.19 8.51 -2.63
C PHE A 27 0.46 8.27 -1.15
N THR A 28 0.09 7.11 -0.63
CA THR A 28 0.24 6.82 0.81
C THR A 28 0.93 5.49 1.03
N LEU A 29 1.92 5.48 1.91
CA LEU A 29 2.60 4.30 2.43
C LEU A 29 2.33 4.17 3.92
N ILE A 30 1.88 3.01 4.37
CA ILE A 30 1.65 2.70 5.79
C ILE A 30 2.48 1.48 6.17
N ALA A 31 3.53 1.68 6.94
CA ALA A 31 4.41 0.61 7.43
C ALA A 31 5.22 1.08 8.62
N ARG A 32 5.71 0.15 9.45
CA ARG A 32 6.76 0.45 10.42
C ARG A 32 7.98 1.03 9.72
N LEU A 33 8.70 1.93 10.35
CA LEU A 33 9.90 2.57 9.78
C LEU A 33 11.06 1.57 9.68
N LEU A 34 10.95 0.64 8.74
CA LEU A 34 11.96 -0.39 8.44
C LEU A 34 12.45 -0.23 7.00
N ARG A 35 13.75 -0.44 6.78
CA ARG A 35 14.35 -0.30 5.43
C ARG A 35 13.78 -1.29 4.42
N ASP A 36 13.47 -2.52 4.87
CA ASP A 36 12.89 -3.57 4.01
C ASP A 36 11.44 -3.29 3.57
N LYS A 37 10.81 -2.23 4.08
CA LYS A 37 9.51 -1.73 3.59
C LYS A 37 9.63 -0.81 2.37
N GLY A 38 10.86 -0.55 1.89
CA GLY A 38 11.10 0.25 0.71
C GLY A 38 10.79 1.73 0.90
N ILE A 39 10.86 2.23 2.16
CA ILE A 39 10.54 3.64 2.46
C ILE A 39 11.56 4.57 1.81
N GLY A 40 12.83 4.18 1.74
CA GLY A 40 13.87 4.95 1.05
C GLY A 40 13.54 5.13 -0.43
N GLU A 41 13.15 4.05 -1.10
CA GLU A 41 12.74 4.01 -2.51
C GLU A 41 11.47 4.85 -2.74
N TYR A 42 10.52 4.78 -1.79
CA TYR A 42 9.33 5.62 -1.84
C TYR A 42 9.66 7.11 -1.78
N VAL A 43 10.56 7.52 -0.88
CA VAL A 43 11.00 8.92 -0.75
C VAL A 43 11.78 9.37 -1.98
N ALA A 44 12.63 8.52 -2.53
CA ALA A 44 13.38 8.81 -3.76
C ALA A 44 12.42 8.97 -4.95
N ALA A 45 11.47 8.05 -5.13
CA ALA A 45 10.43 8.14 -6.15
C ALA A 45 9.57 9.41 -5.99
N ALA A 46 9.19 9.76 -4.75
CA ALA A 46 8.43 10.98 -4.48
C ALA A 46 9.17 12.26 -4.95
N ARG A 47 10.49 12.33 -4.74
CA ARG A 47 11.31 13.44 -5.23
C ARG A 47 11.34 13.51 -6.76
N LEU A 48 11.49 12.36 -7.43
CA LEU A 48 11.48 12.28 -8.89
C LEU A 48 10.13 12.74 -9.47
N VAL A 49 9.03 12.28 -8.87
CA VAL A 49 7.68 12.67 -9.32
C VAL A 49 7.45 14.16 -9.09
N ARG A 50 7.78 14.70 -7.91
CA ARG A 50 7.56 16.11 -7.57
C ARG A 50 8.32 17.08 -8.45
N ALA A 51 9.43 16.67 -9.05
CA ALA A 51 10.16 17.48 -10.01
C ALA A 51 9.30 17.85 -11.24
N HIS A 52 8.31 17.02 -11.59
CA HIS A 52 7.42 17.20 -12.73
C HIS A 52 5.97 17.51 -12.31
N TRP A 53 5.57 17.07 -11.11
CA TRP A 53 4.20 17.18 -10.56
C TRP A 53 4.26 17.71 -9.13
N PRO A 54 4.60 19.01 -8.92
CA PRO A 54 4.83 19.58 -7.59
C PRO A 54 3.61 19.56 -6.68
N GLN A 55 2.39 19.46 -7.23
CA GLN A 55 1.14 19.36 -6.50
C GLN A 55 0.83 17.96 -5.97
N ALA A 56 1.54 16.89 -6.42
CA ALA A 56 1.33 15.55 -5.90
C ALA A 56 1.78 15.46 -4.44
N GLU A 57 0.99 14.77 -3.62
CA GLU A 57 1.25 14.58 -2.20
C GLU A 57 1.72 13.16 -1.90
N PHE A 58 2.70 13.03 -1.02
CA PHE A 58 3.28 11.75 -0.62
C PHE A 58 3.23 11.63 0.89
N HIS A 59 2.43 10.68 1.38
CA HIS A 59 2.15 10.49 2.80
C HIS A 59 2.84 9.23 3.31
N LEU A 60 3.51 9.33 4.45
CA LEU A 60 4.11 8.20 5.17
C LEU A 60 3.46 8.10 6.55
N VAL A 61 2.90 6.94 6.86
CA VAL A 61 2.37 6.62 8.18
C VAL A 61 3.18 5.47 8.76
N GLY A 62 3.72 5.65 9.95
CA GLY A 62 4.45 4.62 10.66
C GLY A 62 5.32 5.18 11.76
N GLY A 63 5.43 4.41 12.81
CA GLY A 63 6.31 4.68 13.95
C GLY A 63 7.66 3.97 13.83
N THR A 64 8.56 4.34 14.72
CA THR A 64 9.86 3.70 14.91
C THR A 64 9.72 2.23 15.33
N ASP A 65 10.76 1.47 15.11
CA ASP A 65 10.85 0.05 15.47
C ASP A 65 12.18 -0.19 16.20
N PRO A 66 12.24 -1.05 17.22
CA PRO A 66 13.48 -1.38 17.93
C PRO A 66 14.45 -2.22 17.10
N ASN A 67 14.05 -2.67 15.90
CA ASN A 67 14.91 -3.46 15.03
C ASN A 67 16.16 -2.68 14.58
N PRO A 68 17.36 -3.28 14.55
CA PRO A 68 18.57 -2.64 14.04
C PRO A 68 18.47 -2.14 12.59
N ALA A 69 17.57 -2.72 11.77
CA ALA A 69 17.28 -2.28 10.41
C ALA A 69 16.24 -1.14 10.33
N ALA A 70 15.84 -0.58 11.48
CA ALA A 70 14.91 0.53 11.53
C ALA A 70 15.50 1.80 10.90
N ILE A 71 14.63 2.59 10.33
CA ILE A 71 14.91 3.96 9.91
C ILE A 71 14.81 4.84 11.16
N PRO A 72 15.86 5.61 11.50
CA PRO A 72 15.81 6.52 12.64
C PRO A 72 14.71 7.58 12.45
N GLU A 73 14.09 7.98 13.55
CA GLU A 73 13.07 9.04 13.55
C GLU A 73 13.61 10.34 12.95
N SER A 74 14.87 10.68 13.22
CA SER A 74 15.55 11.84 12.67
C SER A 74 15.63 11.81 11.14
N GLU A 75 15.76 10.64 10.51
CA GLU A 75 15.78 10.47 9.06
C GLU A 75 14.38 10.72 8.47
N ALA A 76 13.33 10.18 9.08
CA ALA A 76 11.95 10.42 8.67
C ALA A 76 11.55 11.91 8.84
N ALA A 77 11.96 12.53 9.96
CA ALA A 77 11.77 13.95 10.22
C ALA A 77 12.51 14.82 9.19
N ALA A 78 13.71 14.44 8.77
CA ALA A 78 14.45 15.15 7.74
C ALA A 78 13.75 15.07 6.37
N TRP A 79 13.19 13.92 6.00
CA TRP A 79 12.39 13.79 4.78
C TRP A 79 11.13 14.68 4.81
N HIS A 80 10.45 14.73 5.95
CA HIS A 80 9.31 15.62 6.15
C HIS A 80 9.71 17.09 6.07
N ALA A 81 10.76 17.49 6.76
CA ALA A 81 11.25 18.87 6.76
C ALA A 81 11.73 19.34 5.37
N SER A 82 12.27 18.43 4.56
CA SER A 82 12.66 18.73 3.17
C SER A 82 11.45 18.88 2.23
N GLY A 83 10.24 18.58 2.69
CA GLY A 83 9.04 18.56 1.87
C GLY A 83 8.94 17.38 0.90
N ALA A 84 9.84 16.39 0.98
CA ALA A 84 9.79 15.22 0.10
C ALA A 84 8.52 14.40 0.34
N ILE A 85 8.14 14.26 1.61
CA ILE A 85 6.95 13.53 2.06
C ILE A 85 6.26 14.28 3.21
N ILE A 86 5.03 13.88 3.53
CA ILE A 86 4.31 14.26 4.75
C ILE A 86 4.32 13.04 5.69
N TRP A 87 5.12 13.11 6.74
CA TRP A 87 5.18 12.03 7.73
C TRP A 87 4.22 12.29 8.89
N HIS A 88 3.38 11.30 9.19
CA HIS A 88 2.31 11.38 10.21
C HIS A 88 2.69 10.71 11.54
N GLY A 89 3.88 10.08 11.62
CA GLY A 89 4.19 9.25 12.79
C GLY A 89 3.34 7.98 12.86
N HIS A 90 3.23 7.41 14.05
CA HIS A 90 2.36 6.28 14.31
C HIS A 90 0.92 6.73 14.47
N LEU A 91 -0.01 6.06 13.78
CA LEU A 91 -1.45 6.25 13.94
C LEU A 91 -2.08 4.98 14.48
N ALA A 92 -2.91 5.13 15.52
CA ALA A 92 -3.68 4.01 16.07
C ALA A 92 -4.81 3.55 15.13
N ASP A 93 -5.34 4.46 14.32
CA ASP A 93 -6.37 4.20 13.32
C ASP A 93 -5.91 4.73 11.95
N VAL A 94 -5.77 3.82 10.99
CA VAL A 94 -5.34 4.15 9.62
C VAL A 94 -6.50 4.42 8.66
N ARG A 95 -7.74 4.17 9.08
CA ARG A 95 -8.93 4.34 8.23
C ARG A 95 -9.10 5.77 7.71
N PRO A 96 -8.92 6.83 8.52
CA PRO A 96 -9.02 8.20 8.01
C PRO A 96 -7.98 8.52 6.93
N VAL A 97 -6.75 8.05 7.09
CA VAL A 97 -5.70 8.29 6.10
C VAL A 97 -5.93 7.46 4.83
N LEU A 98 -6.43 6.23 4.94
CA LEU A 98 -6.82 5.43 3.78
C LEU A 98 -8.00 6.07 3.03
N ALA A 99 -8.98 6.64 3.74
CA ALA A 99 -10.08 7.38 3.13
C ALA A 99 -9.57 8.61 2.35
N ALA A 100 -8.52 9.27 2.83
CA ALA A 100 -7.89 10.42 2.19
C ALA A 100 -6.85 10.05 1.11
N THR A 101 -6.63 8.78 0.83
CA THR A 101 -5.65 8.26 -0.14
C THR A 101 -6.26 8.07 -1.51
N HIS A 102 -5.51 8.36 -2.58
CA HIS A 102 -5.86 8.00 -3.96
C HIS A 102 -5.21 6.68 -4.37
N VAL A 103 -3.90 6.56 -4.15
CA VAL A 103 -3.10 5.39 -4.52
C VAL A 103 -2.30 4.92 -3.30
N TYR A 104 -2.46 3.67 -2.94
CA TYR A 104 -1.69 3.06 -1.86
C TYR A 104 -0.40 2.46 -2.42
N VAL A 105 0.72 2.69 -1.74
CA VAL A 105 2.04 2.29 -2.20
C VAL A 105 2.77 1.50 -1.12
N LEU A 106 3.22 0.28 -1.45
CA LEU A 106 4.06 -0.52 -0.55
C LEU A 106 5.20 -1.17 -1.35
N PRO A 107 6.37 -0.51 -1.49
CA PRO A 107 7.49 -1.04 -2.26
C PRO A 107 8.37 -1.98 -1.43
N SER A 108 7.76 -2.86 -0.64
CA SER A 108 8.43 -3.75 0.30
C SER A 108 9.27 -4.80 -0.42
N TYR A 109 10.39 -5.17 0.19
CA TYR A 109 11.31 -6.20 -0.31
C TYR A 109 10.75 -7.61 -0.14
N ARG A 110 9.91 -7.81 0.86
CA ARG A 110 9.25 -9.09 1.17
C ARG A 110 8.13 -8.90 2.17
N GLU A 111 7.03 -9.63 1.96
CA GLU A 111 5.92 -9.70 2.91
C GLU A 111 5.43 -11.16 3.04
N GLY A 112 4.65 -11.43 4.08
CA GLY A 112 3.77 -12.59 4.08
C GLY A 112 2.56 -12.31 3.18
N THR A 113 1.51 -11.73 3.77
CA THR A 113 0.43 -11.03 3.02
C THR A 113 0.28 -9.67 3.69
N PRO A 114 0.58 -8.55 2.99
CA PRO A 114 0.65 -7.24 3.64
C PRO A 114 -0.73 -6.72 4.02
N ARG A 115 -1.05 -6.71 5.32
CA ARG A 115 -2.37 -6.29 5.83
C ARG A 115 -2.77 -4.90 5.37
N THR A 116 -1.86 -3.94 5.39
CA THR A 116 -2.13 -2.56 5.00
C THR A 116 -2.50 -2.43 3.52
N VAL A 117 -1.97 -3.29 2.63
CA VAL A 117 -2.42 -3.40 1.23
C VAL A 117 -3.85 -3.93 1.17
N LEU A 118 -4.17 -4.99 1.93
CA LEU A 118 -5.54 -5.52 1.97
C LEU A 118 -6.56 -4.49 2.49
N GLU A 119 -6.18 -3.72 3.50
CA GLU A 119 -6.98 -2.63 4.06
C GLU A 119 -7.22 -1.52 3.02
N ALA A 120 -6.20 -1.15 2.26
CA ALA A 120 -6.31 -0.19 1.16
C ALA A 120 -7.19 -0.72 0.01
N MET A 121 -7.02 -2.00 -0.37
CA MET A 121 -7.87 -2.66 -1.37
C MET A 121 -9.34 -2.69 -0.92
N ALA A 122 -9.59 -3.05 0.35
CA ALA A 122 -10.94 -3.05 0.92
C ALA A 122 -11.58 -1.67 0.90
N THR A 123 -10.78 -0.61 1.13
CA THR A 123 -11.21 0.79 1.06
C THR A 123 -11.45 1.28 -0.39
N GLY A 124 -11.08 0.48 -1.40
CA GLY A 124 -11.24 0.81 -2.82
C GLY A 124 -10.10 1.68 -3.35
N ARG A 125 -8.85 1.41 -2.98
CA ARG A 125 -7.67 2.17 -3.45
C ARG A 125 -6.90 1.39 -4.51
N ALA A 126 -6.41 2.09 -5.52
CA ALA A 126 -5.46 1.55 -6.47
C ALA A 126 -4.13 1.24 -5.76
N ILE A 127 -3.40 0.21 -6.20
CA ILE A 127 -2.22 -0.30 -5.50
C ILE A 127 -0.97 -0.17 -6.37
N ILE A 128 0.13 0.28 -5.78
CA ILE A 128 1.49 0.06 -6.32
C ILE A 128 2.24 -0.79 -5.29
N THR A 129 2.78 -1.91 -5.71
CA THR A 129 3.62 -2.74 -4.85
C THR A 129 4.73 -3.43 -5.66
N THR A 130 5.64 -4.11 -4.99
CA THR A 130 6.75 -4.81 -5.65
C THR A 130 6.35 -6.19 -6.14
N ASP A 131 7.03 -6.67 -7.19
CA ASP A 131 6.98 -8.06 -7.64
C ASP A 131 7.80 -8.96 -6.69
N ALA A 132 7.44 -8.94 -5.41
CA ALA A 132 8.05 -9.70 -4.34
C ALA A 132 7.09 -10.73 -3.74
N PRO A 133 7.59 -11.79 -3.08
CA PRO A 133 6.73 -12.72 -2.36
C PRO A 133 5.80 -11.99 -1.37
N GLY A 134 4.53 -12.39 -1.33
CA GLY A 134 3.49 -11.76 -0.52
C GLY A 134 2.89 -10.51 -1.18
N CYS A 135 3.70 -9.61 -1.70
CA CYS A 135 3.24 -8.39 -2.37
C CYS A 135 2.50 -8.71 -3.68
N ARG A 136 3.14 -9.47 -4.58
CA ARG A 136 2.57 -9.80 -5.91
C ARG A 136 1.21 -10.50 -5.87
N GLN A 137 0.85 -11.10 -4.75
CA GLN A 137 -0.44 -11.80 -4.59
C GLN A 137 -1.61 -10.82 -4.45
N THR A 138 -1.34 -9.58 -4.09
CA THR A 138 -2.34 -8.53 -3.88
C THR A 138 -2.62 -7.69 -5.12
N VAL A 139 -1.83 -7.85 -6.19
CA VAL A 139 -1.98 -7.10 -7.43
C VAL A 139 -2.06 -8.02 -8.63
N VAL A 140 -3.11 -7.83 -9.42
CA VAL A 140 -3.20 -8.27 -10.81
C VAL A 140 -2.79 -7.07 -11.66
N ALA A 141 -1.62 -7.16 -12.28
CA ALA A 141 -1.01 -6.03 -13.00
C ALA A 141 -1.96 -5.44 -14.05
N GLU A 142 -2.03 -4.12 -14.14
CA GLU A 142 -2.91 -3.32 -15.02
C GLU A 142 -4.42 -3.45 -14.70
N GLU A 143 -4.83 -4.28 -13.73
CA GLU A 143 -6.24 -4.44 -13.34
C GLU A 143 -6.56 -3.66 -12.07
N ASN A 144 -5.81 -3.90 -10.98
CA ASN A 144 -6.02 -3.20 -9.70
C ASN A 144 -4.78 -2.41 -9.25
N GLY A 145 -3.74 -2.34 -10.05
CA GLY A 145 -2.52 -1.60 -9.74
C GLY A 145 -1.32 -1.99 -10.58
N PHE A 146 -0.16 -1.60 -10.10
CA PHE A 146 1.12 -1.85 -10.76
C PHE A 146 2.07 -2.65 -9.87
N LEU A 147 2.80 -3.58 -10.50
CA LEU A 147 3.93 -4.29 -9.91
C LEU A 147 5.23 -3.66 -10.41
N VAL A 148 6.13 -3.33 -9.49
CA VAL A 148 7.45 -2.78 -9.81
C VAL A 148 8.56 -3.70 -9.29
N PRO A 149 9.77 -3.68 -9.87
CA PRO A 149 10.90 -4.42 -9.31
C PRO A 149 11.24 -3.95 -7.89
N VAL A 150 11.75 -4.87 -7.07
CA VAL A 150 12.22 -4.56 -5.72
C VAL A 150 13.44 -3.64 -5.79
N GLY A 151 13.46 -2.56 -5.00
CA GLY A 151 14.58 -1.62 -4.93
C GLY A 151 14.71 -0.68 -6.12
N ASP A 152 13.72 -0.65 -7.03
CA ASP A 152 13.75 0.19 -8.23
C ASP A 152 12.89 1.44 -8.03
N GLU A 153 13.50 2.52 -7.56
CA GLU A 153 12.87 3.81 -7.35
C GLU A 153 12.42 4.49 -8.65
N GLN A 154 13.08 4.21 -9.77
CA GLN A 154 12.71 4.75 -11.08
C GLN A 154 11.43 4.10 -11.59
N ALA A 155 11.34 2.77 -11.54
CA ALA A 155 10.12 2.04 -11.89
C ALA A 155 8.96 2.45 -10.98
N LEU A 156 9.22 2.65 -9.68
CA LEU A 156 8.21 3.13 -8.73
C LEU A 156 7.72 4.54 -9.10
N ALA A 157 8.62 5.46 -9.43
CA ALA A 157 8.27 6.80 -9.90
C ALA A 157 7.45 6.76 -11.21
N GLN A 158 7.82 5.90 -12.16
CA GLN A 158 7.07 5.72 -13.40
C GLN A 158 5.64 5.21 -13.16
N ALA A 159 5.47 4.24 -12.26
CA ALA A 159 4.14 3.76 -11.87
C ALA A 159 3.28 4.88 -11.23
N MET A 160 3.87 5.73 -10.39
CA MET A 160 3.18 6.89 -9.82
C MET A 160 2.81 7.92 -10.90
N LEU A 161 3.71 8.21 -11.84
CA LEU A 161 3.48 9.15 -12.94
C LEU A 161 2.34 8.70 -13.84
N ARG A 162 2.15 7.40 -14.06
CA ARG A 162 0.99 6.90 -14.84
C ARG A 162 -0.34 7.30 -14.22
N PHE A 163 -0.50 7.24 -12.90
CA PHE A 163 -1.72 7.69 -12.24
C PHE A 163 -1.93 9.20 -12.33
N LEU A 164 -0.86 9.98 -12.36
CA LEU A 164 -0.92 11.43 -12.52
C LEU A 164 -1.27 11.83 -13.95
N GLN A 165 -0.80 11.09 -14.94
CA GLN A 165 -1.07 11.31 -16.36
C GLN A 165 -2.46 10.78 -16.78
N GLU A 166 -2.92 9.70 -16.15
CA GLU A 166 -4.18 9.02 -16.44
C GLU A 166 -5.03 8.86 -15.16
N PRO A 167 -5.58 9.96 -14.57
CA PRO A 167 -6.29 9.90 -13.28
C PRO A 167 -7.51 8.96 -13.27
N ALA A 168 -8.10 8.68 -14.43
CA ALA A 168 -9.20 7.73 -14.55
C ALA A 168 -8.84 6.31 -14.11
N LEU A 169 -7.54 5.93 -14.18
CA LEU A 169 -7.06 4.64 -13.70
C LEU A 169 -7.26 4.49 -12.19
N ILE A 170 -7.22 5.57 -11.41
CA ILE A 170 -7.33 5.52 -9.95
C ILE A 170 -8.68 4.92 -9.54
N ALA A 171 -9.77 5.42 -10.12
CA ALA A 171 -11.11 4.91 -9.83
C ALA A 171 -11.29 3.48 -10.31
N ALA A 172 -10.92 3.19 -11.57
CA ALA A 172 -11.08 1.87 -12.16
C ALA A 172 -10.29 0.79 -11.41
N MET A 173 -9.02 1.08 -11.08
CA MET A 173 -8.17 0.15 -10.34
C MET A 173 -8.57 0.04 -8.86
N GLY A 174 -9.09 1.12 -8.26
CA GLY A 174 -9.64 1.09 -6.91
C GLY A 174 -10.86 0.17 -6.79
N GLU A 175 -11.78 0.24 -7.74
CA GLU A 175 -12.93 -0.69 -7.81
C GLU A 175 -12.48 -2.14 -8.02
N ALA A 176 -11.50 -2.37 -8.89
CA ALA A 176 -10.94 -3.70 -9.10
C ALA A 176 -10.24 -4.23 -7.84
N SER A 177 -9.52 -3.38 -7.10
CA SER A 177 -8.93 -3.71 -5.80
C SER A 177 -9.99 -4.19 -4.82
N ARG A 178 -11.10 -3.48 -4.70
CA ARG A 178 -12.21 -3.88 -3.83
C ARG A 178 -12.78 -5.25 -4.22
N ARG A 179 -13.09 -5.45 -5.50
CA ARG A 179 -13.58 -6.77 -5.99
C ARG A 179 -12.60 -7.90 -5.69
N LEU A 180 -11.31 -7.65 -5.84
CA LEU A 180 -10.28 -8.63 -5.55
C LEU A 180 -10.20 -8.94 -4.04
N ALA A 181 -10.33 -7.91 -3.18
CA ALA A 181 -10.36 -8.08 -1.73
C ALA A 181 -11.57 -8.94 -1.30
N GLU A 182 -12.75 -8.67 -1.84
CA GLU A 182 -13.97 -9.45 -1.59
C GLU A 182 -13.82 -10.92 -2.03
N ALA A 183 -13.26 -11.14 -3.22
CA ALA A 183 -13.15 -12.48 -3.79
C ALA A 183 -12.08 -13.35 -3.13
N ARG A 184 -10.98 -12.77 -2.63
CA ARG A 184 -9.80 -13.55 -2.21
C ARG A 184 -9.36 -13.31 -0.78
N PHE A 185 -9.70 -12.17 -0.18
CA PHE A 185 -9.11 -11.72 1.09
C PHE A 185 -10.14 -11.37 2.16
N ASP A 186 -11.44 -11.64 1.96
CA ASP A 186 -12.43 -11.52 3.03
C ASP A 186 -12.03 -12.44 4.19
N VAL A 187 -11.86 -11.88 5.37
CA VAL A 187 -11.46 -12.61 6.59
C VAL A 187 -12.39 -13.78 6.90
N ASN A 188 -13.68 -13.65 6.60
CA ASN A 188 -14.66 -14.73 6.84
C ASN A 188 -14.39 -15.92 5.92
N HIS A 189 -14.12 -15.67 4.64
CA HIS A 189 -13.77 -16.72 3.68
C HIS A 189 -12.42 -17.35 3.99
N VAL A 190 -11.41 -16.53 4.34
CA VAL A 190 -10.08 -17.02 4.73
C VAL A 190 -10.16 -17.89 5.97
N ASN A 191 -10.92 -17.48 7.00
CA ASN A 191 -11.09 -18.25 8.22
C ASN A 191 -11.85 -19.57 7.97
N ALA A 192 -12.95 -19.53 7.20
CA ALA A 192 -13.68 -20.75 6.85
C ALA A 192 -12.78 -21.76 6.11
N HIS A 193 -11.98 -21.29 5.15
CA HIS A 193 -11.03 -22.14 4.44
C HIS A 193 -9.95 -22.73 5.37
N MET A 194 -9.42 -21.92 6.31
CA MET A 194 -8.47 -22.41 7.31
C MET A 194 -9.07 -23.49 8.22
N LEU A 195 -10.30 -23.28 8.74
CA LEU A 195 -10.98 -24.25 9.59
C LEU A 195 -11.21 -25.57 8.84
N HIS A 196 -11.69 -25.50 7.60
CA HIS A 196 -11.85 -26.68 6.75
C HIS A 196 -10.53 -27.42 6.53
N ALA A 197 -9.46 -26.73 6.17
CA ALA A 197 -8.14 -27.32 5.97
C ALA A 197 -7.55 -27.98 7.24
N MET A 198 -8.00 -27.52 8.43
CA MET A 198 -7.63 -28.08 9.74
C MET A 198 -8.59 -29.20 10.23
N GLY A 199 -9.67 -29.45 9.51
CA GLY A 199 -10.71 -30.44 9.90
C GLY A 199 -11.50 -29.99 11.14
N LEU A 200 -11.74 -28.71 11.30
CA LEU A 200 -12.42 -28.06 12.43
C LEU A 200 -13.77 -27.45 12.01
N ASP A 201 -14.43 -27.99 11.00
CA ASP A 201 -15.74 -27.54 10.49
C ASP A 201 -16.89 -27.80 11.46
#